data_b8e3a86832ab360f783c189d62e88762
#
_entry.id   b8e3a86832ab360f783c189d62e88762
#
_cell.length_a   1.000
_cell.length_b   1.000
_cell.length_c   1.000
_cell.angle_alpha   90.00
_cell.angle_beta   90.00
_cell.angle_gamma   90.00
#
_symmetry.space_group_name_H-M   'P 1'
#
loop_
_entity.id
_entity.type
_entity.pdbx_description
1 polymer ?
#
loop_
_entity_poly.entity_id
_entity_poly.type
_entity_poly.pdbx_seq_one_letter_code
_entity_poly.pdbx_strand_id
1 'polypeptide(L)'
;IGYTPWNDNFPADKLPEIYRISEPEKAVGSYVFEPSNGYVAIEAEHYFKAVNAPETEWTCIPYMGRTLSGMALMPYTKNTDGAALSYKMKLPEGVTKVTVRVVVKSTLAFRNLDGHRYNVALDGGEAVTVNFNSDLNEKPENIYSVFYPTVASRVVEKKVELDVPASEDGTHILTLSPLDPGIVFEKIVVDFGGYKPSYLFMNESPSKREL
;
A
#
# COMPACT_ATOMS: atom_id res chain seq x y z
N ILE A 1 12.89 -25.77 29.38
CA ILE A 1 11.94 -24.83 28.77
C ILE A 1 10.68 -24.90 29.61
N GLY A 2 10.53 -23.94 30.54
CA GLY A 2 9.34 -23.86 31.38
C GLY A 2 8.16 -23.35 30.54
N TYR A 3 7.12 -24.14 30.43
CA TYR A 3 5.82 -23.62 30.04
C TYR A 3 5.39 -22.64 31.12
N THR A 4 5.25 -21.38 30.77
CA THR A 4 4.48 -20.45 31.60
C THR A 4 3.01 -20.81 31.39
N PRO A 5 2.30 -21.35 32.38
CA PRO A 5 0.87 -21.56 32.24
C PRO A 5 0.22 -20.19 32.03
N TRP A 6 -0.50 -20.05 30.94
CA TRP A 6 -1.42 -18.93 30.74
C TRP A 6 -2.55 -19.09 31.76
N ASN A 7 -2.34 -18.59 32.95
CA ASN A 7 -3.42 -18.44 33.92
C ASN A 7 -4.11 -17.11 33.58
N ASP A 8 -4.93 -17.13 32.54
CA ASP A 8 -5.90 -16.06 32.32
C ASP A 8 -6.97 -16.16 33.40
N ASN A 9 -6.69 -15.56 34.55
CA ASN A 9 -7.72 -15.27 35.54
C ASN A 9 -8.58 -14.12 34.99
N PHE A 10 -9.43 -14.44 34.03
CA PHE A 10 -10.50 -13.54 33.67
C PHE A 10 -11.52 -13.58 34.85
N PRO A 11 -11.87 -12.43 35.44
CA PRO A 11 -12.96 -12.37 36.35
C PRO A 11 -14.20 -12.94 35.65
N ALA A 12 -14.86 -13.93 36.26
CA ALA A 12 -16.01 -14.61 35.65
C ALA A 12 -17.21 -13.69 35.37
N ASP A 13 -17.13 -12.45 35.84
CA ASP A 13 -18.12 -11.39 35.69
C ASP A 13 -17.86 -10.42 34.52
N LYS A 14 -16.71 -10.50 33.84
CA LYS A 14 -16.44 -9.73 32.64
C LYS A 14 -16.71 -10.56 31.38
N LEU A 15 -17.91 -10.39 30.84
CA LEU A 15 -18.17 -10.85 29.48
C LEU A 15 -17.33 -10.03 28.46
N PRO A 16 -16.82 -10.65 27.39
CA PRO A 16 -16.16 -9.91 26.35
C PRO A 16 -17.13 -8.88 25.76
N GLU A 17 -16.67 -7.64 25.65
CA GLU A 17 -17.44 -6.60 24.98
C GLU A 17 -17.40 -6.87 23.48
N ILE A 18 -18.57 -7.05 22.87
CA ILE A 18 -18.70 -7.24 21.44
C ILE A 18 -19.13 -5.90 20.85
N TYR A 19 -18.22 -5.28 20.11
CA TYR A 19 -18.51 -4.08 19.35
C TYR A 19 -18.96 -4.49 17.94
N ARG A 20 -20.10 -3.97 17.49
CA ARG A 20 -20.41 -3.97 16.05
C ARG A 20 -19.56 -2.89 15.42
N ILE A 21 -18.63 -3.29 14.58
CA ILE A 21 -17.93 -2.40 13.69
C ILE A 21 -18.96 -2.01 12.61
N SER A 22 -19.23 -0.73 12.44
CA SER A 22 -20.03 -0.23 11.32
C SER A 22 -19.38 -0.68 10.01
N GLU A 23 -20.18 -0.97 8.99
CA GLU A 23 -19.64 -1.20 7.66
C GLU A 23 -18.76 0.00 7.27
N PRO A 24 -17.57 -0.25 6.72
CA PRO A 24 -16.69 0.83 6.30
C PRO A 24 -17.40 1.66 5.23
N GLU A 25 -17.20 2.95 5.27
CA GLU A 25 -17.60 3.81 4.16
C GLU A 25 -16.91 3.30 2.89
N LYS A 26 -17.64 3.30 1.77
CA LYS A 26 -17.02 2.97 0.48
C LYS A 26 -15.89 3.96 0.24
N ALA A 27 -14.74 3.44 -0.16
CA ALA A 27 -13.64 4.29 -0.59
C ALA A 27 -14.13 5.21 -1.71
N VAL A 28 -13.94 6.50 -1.54
CA VAL A 28 -14.41 7.53 -2.47
C VAL A 28 -13.19 8.24 -3.03
N GLY A 29 -13.11 8.32 -4.35
CA GLY A 29 -12.00 8.95 -5.06
C GLY A 29 -11.92 10.48 -4.91
N SER A 30 -11.13 11.08 -5.79
CA SER A 30 -10.89 12.51 -5.95
C SER A 30 -10.01 13.17 -4.87
N TYR A 31 -9.19 12.42 -4.15
CA TYR A 31 -8.22 12.98 -3.21
C TYR A 31 -7.03 13.61 -3.93
N VAL A 32 -6.63 14.78 -3.46
CA VAL A 32 -5.41 15.50 -3.88
C VAL A 32 -4.60 15.81 -2.63
N PHE A 33 -3.35 15.35 -2.61
CA PHE A 33 -2.47 15.44 -1.45
C PHE A 33 -1.51 16.62 -1.57
N GLU A 34 -1.26 17.25 -0.44
CA GLU A 34 -0.27 18.31 -0.31
C GLU A 34 0.99 17.76 0.37
N PRO A 35 2.20 18.20 -0.07
CA PRO A 35 3.43 17.74 0.53
C PRO A 35 3.59 18.26 1.97
N SER A 36 4.21 17.46 2.82
CA SER A 36 4.53 17.85 4.19
C SER A 36 5.88 17.28 4.59
N ASN A 37 6.78 18.13 5.09
CA ASN A 37 8.08 17.72 5.65
C ASN A 37 8.94 16.85 4.72
N GLY A 38 8.92 17.08 3.40
CA GLY A 38 9.76 16.36 2.44
C GLY A 38 9.20 15.01 1.99
N TYR A 39 7.90 14.77 2.17
CA TYR A 39 7.21 13.58 1.68
C TYR A 39 5.74 13.85 1.39
N VAL A 40 5.10 12.93 0.65
CA VAL A 40 3.65 12.75 0.55
C VAL A 40 3.34 11.31 0.94
N ALA A 41 2.61 11.10 2.04
CA ALA A 41 2.13 9.78 2.47
C ALA A 41 0.63 9.67 2.25
N ILE A 42 0.19 8.54 1.70
CA ILE A 42 -1.17 8.33 1.22
C ILE A 42 -1.66 6.96 1.67
N GLU A 43 -2.81 6.89 2.32
CA GLU A 43 -3.51 5.62 2.54
C GLU A 43 -4.09 5.12 1.22
N ALA A 44 -3.95 3.83 0.92
CA ALA A 44 -4.33 3.31 -0.40
C ALA A 44 -5.82 3.52 -0.73
N GLU A 45 -6.68 3.62 0.26
CA GLU A 45 -8.11 3.89 0.09
C GLU A 45 -8.45 5.32 -0.30
N HIS A 46 -7.52 6.26 -0.12
CA HIS A 46 -7.68 7.67 -0.48
C HIS A 46 -7.09 7.97 -1.88
N TYR A 47 -7.53 7.19 -2.86
CA TYR A 47 -7.10 7.37 -4.24
C TYR A 47 -7.74 8.60 -4.91
N PHE A 48 -7.14 9.04 -6.01
CA PHE A 48 -7.75 10.04 -6.89
C PHE A 48 -8.73 9.38 -7.87
N LYS A 49 -8.29 8.33 -8.56
CA LYS A 49 -9.09 7.59 -9.54
C LYS A 49 -8.79 6.10 -9.46
N ALA A 50 -9.83 5.29 -9.58
CA ALA A 50 -9.74 3.85 -9.72
C ALA A 50 -10.27 3.39 -11.09
N VAL A 51 -9.55 2.49 -11.73
CA VAL A 51 -9.95 1.83 -12.98
C VAL A 51 -10.01 0.34 -12.71
N ASN A 52 -11.13 -0.29 -13.00
CA ASN A 52 -11.31 -1.73 -12.83
C ASN A 52 -10.83 -2.49 -14.08
N ALA A 53 -10.37 -3.72 -13.92
CA ALA A 53 -10.26 -4.68 -15.01
C ALA A 53 -11.66 -5.28 -15.33
N PRO A 54 -11.84 -5.93 -16.47
CA PRO A 54 -13.11 -6.59 -16.79
C PRO A 54 -13.55 -7.57 -15.69
N GLU A 55 -14.82 -7.52 -15.31
CA GLU A 55 -15.44 -8.34 -14.26
C GLU A 55 -14.78 -8.20 -12.87
N THR A 56 -14.14 -7.07 -12.59
CA THR A 56 -13.52 -6.79 -11.29
C THR A 56 -13.94 -5.44 -10.73
N GLU A 57 -13.73 -5.25 -9.44
CA GLU A 57 -13.95 -3.98 -8.74
C GLU A 57 -12.87 -3.77 -7.68
N TRP A 58 -12.35 -2.54 -7.57
CA TRP A 58 -11.52 -2.15 -6.45
C TRP A 58 -12.33 -2.13 -5.17
N THR A 59 -11.93 -2.94 -4.23
CA THR A 59 -12.61 -3.13 -2.95
C THR A 59 -11.73 -2.66 -1.81
N CYS A 60 -12.29 -1.83 -0.95
CA CYS A 60 -11.69 -1.46 0.32
C CYS A 60 -11.91 -2.60 1.32
N ILE A 61 -10.82 -3.19 1.82
CA ILE A 61 -10.84 -4.22 2.85
C ILE A 61 -10.59 -3.55 4.20
N PRO A 62 -11.61 -3.44 5.05
CA PRO A 62 -11.52 -2.65 6.28
C PRO A 62 -10.48 -3.20 7.24
N TYR A 63 -9.77 -2.30 7.90
CA TYR A 63 -8.80 -2.62 8.97
C TYR A 63 -7.67 -3.57 8.54
N MET A 64 -7.45 -3.72 7.23
CA MET A 64 -6.38 -4.56 6.70
C MET A 64 -5.02 -3.86 6.79
N GLY A 65 -4.99 -2.53 6.66
CA GLY A 65 -3.78 -1.72 6.80
C GLY A 65 -3.30 -1.57 8.24
N ARG A 66 -2.12 -1.03 8.42
CA ARG A 66 -1.61 -0.69 9.76
C ARG A 66 -2.29 0.53 10.37
N THR A 67 -2.82 1.40 9.56
CA THR A 67 -3.49 2.63 9.97
C THR A 67 -4.95 2.64 9.57
N LEU A 68 -5.26 2.31 8.34
CA LEU A 68 -6.63 2.26 7.81
C LEU A 68 -6.89 0.91 7.10
N SER A 69 -7.38 0.97 5.88
CA SER A 69 -7.82 -0.21 5.13
C SER A 69 -6.79 -0.64 4.08
N GLY A 70 -7.03 -1.75 3.41
CA GLY A 70 -6.29 -2.17 2.24
C GLY A 70 -7.15 -2.09 0.98
N MET A 71 -6.55 -1.75 -0.16
CA MET A 71 -7.23 -1.76 -1.46
C MET A 71 -6.83 -2.99 -2.26
N ALA A 72 -7.80 -3.78 -2.67
CA ALA A 72 -7.62 -4.98 -3.49
C ALA A 72 -8.58 -5.02 -4.66
N LEU A 73 -8.10 -5.55 -5.79
CA LEU A 73 -8.95 -5.80 -6.95
C LEU A 73 -9.68 -7.15 -6.78
N MET A 74 -10.99 -7.13 -6.72
CA MET A 74 -11.82 -8.30 -6.45
C MET A 74 -12.76 -8.63 -7.62
N PRO A 75 -13.10 -9.90 -7.88
CA PRO A 75 -12.57 -11.08 -7.20
C PRO A 75 -11.16 -11.43 -7.67
N TYR A 76 -10.30 -11.87 -6.76
CA TYR A 76 -8.90 -12.23 -7.02
C TYR A 76 -8.71 -13.41 -8.00
N THR A 77 -9.79 -14.01 -8.45
CA THR A 77 -9.79 -15.09 -9.44
C THR A 77 -9.77 -14.59 -10.89
N LYS A 78 -9.96 -13.29 -11.12
CA LYS A 78 -9.98 -12.66 -12.45
C LYS A 78 -8.62 -12.06 -12.80
N ASN A 79 -8.47 -11.68 -14.08
CA ASN A 79 -7.29 -10.95 -14.55
C ASN A 79 -7.30 -9.51 -14.04
N THR A 80 -6.12 -8.91 -14.04
CA THR A 80 -5.91 -7.54 -13.56
C THR A 80 -5.65 -6.55 -14.70
N ASP A 81 -5.73 -7.00 -15.95
CA ASP A 81 -5.37 -6.21 -17.13
C ASP A 81 -6.16 -4.90 -17.22
N GLY A 82 -5.44 -3.79 -17.26
CA GLY A 82 -6.01 -2.46 -17.32
C GLY A 82 -6.48 -1.88 -15.99
N ALA A 83 -6.43 -2.65 -14.89
CA ALA A 83 -6.74 -2.11 -13.57
C ALA A 83 -5.65 -1.14 -13.07
N ALA A 84 -6.08 -0.07 -12.43
CA ALA A 84 -5.17 0.91 -11.85
C ALA A 84 -5.81 1.68 -10.69
N LEU A 85 -4.97 2.07 -9.73
CA LEU A 85 -5.24 3.10 -8.73
C LEU A 85 -4.31 4.27 -9.01
N SER A 86 -4.87 5.46 -9.14
CA SER A 86 -4.10 6.69 -9.36
C SER A 86 -4.21 7.59 -8.14
N TYR A 87 -3.09 8.21 -7.75
CA TYR A 87 -2.94 9.09 -6.59
C TYR A 87 -2.44 10.43 -7.06
N LYS A 88 -3.22 11.48 -6.82
CA LYS A 88 -2.91 12.85 -7.24
C LYS A 88 -2.28 13.62 -6.09
N MET A 89 -1.18 14.29 -6.35
CA MET A 89 -0.44 15.04 -5.33
C MET A 89 0.24 16.26 -5.91
N LYS A 90 0.58 17.20 -5.03
CA LYS A 90 1.49 18.29 -5.30
C LYS A 90 2.90 17.91 -4.89
N LEU A 91 3.90 18.23 -5.68
CA LEU A 91 5.30 18.20 -5.30
C LEU A 91 5.88 19.62 -5.35
N PRO A 92 6.82 19.96 -4.45
CA PRO A 92 7.48 21.25 -4.46
C PRO A 92 8.29 21.47 -5.73
N GLU A 93 8.41 22.71 -6.15
CA GLU A 93 9.29 23.11 -7.24
C GLU A 93 10.74 22.67 -6.95
N GLY A 94 11.44 22.22 -7.98
CA GLY A 94 12.82 21.75 -7.88
C GLY A 94 12.99 20.28 -7.45
N VAL A 95 11.93 19.56 -7.12
CA VAL A 95 11.99 18.12 -6.93
C VAL A 95 12.06 17.44 -8.29
N THR A 96 13.21 16.85 -8.60
CA THR A 96 13.47 16.17 -9.89
C THR A 96 13.49 14.65 -9.77
N LYS A 97 13.54 14.13 -8.55
CA LYS A 97 13.56 12.69 -8.26
C LYS A 97 12.85 12.41 -6.95
N VAL A 98 12.14 11.29 -6.91
CA VAL A 98 11.46 10.79 -5.69
C VAL A 98 11.74 9.32 -5.48
N THR A 99 11.74 8.88 -4.23
CA THR A 99 11.67 7.46 -3.86
C THR A 99 10.22 7.13 -3.51
N VAL A 100 9.56 6.35 -4.33
CA VAL A 100 8.21 5.85 -4.05
C VAL A 100 8.32 4.56 -3.24
N ARG A 101 7.75 4.56 -2.05
CA ARG A 101 7.64 3.39 -1.17
C ARG A 101 6.21 2.89 -1.22
N VAL A 102 6.03 1.65 -1.65
CA VAL A 102 4.73 1.00 -1.71
C VAL A 102 4.67 -0.08 -0.65
N VAL A 103 3.70 0.02 0.23
CA VAL A 103 3.43 -0.96 1.29
C VAL A 103 2.26 -1.81 0.86
N VAL A 104 2.50 -3.12 0.78
CA VAL A 104 1.50 -4.12 0.43
C VAL A 104 1.39 -5.17 1.52
N LYS A 105 0.23 -5.80 1.63
CA LYS A 105 0.06 -7.00 2.47
C LYS A 105 0.93 -8.14 1.95
N SER A 106 1.49 -8.92 2.86
CA SER A 106 2.26 -10.13 2.50
C SER A 106 1.33 -11.25 2.02
N THR A 107 0.66 -11.03 0.87
CA THR A 107 -0.21 -12.02 0.25
C THR A 107 0.57 -13.01 -0.59
N LEU A 108 0.00 -14.20 -0.83
CA LEU A 108 0.64 -15.27 -1.59
C LEU A 108 0.41 -15.11 -3.09
N ALA A 109 1.45 -15.36 -3.89
CA ALA A 109 1.38 -15.44 -5.34
C ALA A 109 0.78 -16.80 -5.77
N PHE A 110 -0.54 -16.93 -5.71
CA PHE A 110 -1.22 -18.20 -5.94
C PHE A 110 -1.40 -18.55 -7.43
N ARG A 111 -1.22 -17.60 -8.34
CA ARG A 111 -1.33 -17.81 -9.80
C ARG A 111 0.00 -17.78 -10.53
N ASN A 112 0.94 -17.00 -10.06
CA ASN A 112 2.24 -16.83 -10.68
C ASN A 112 3.32 -17.29 -9.72
N LEU A 113 3.94 -18.40 -10.01
CA LEU A 113 5.01 -18.97 -9.19
C LEU A 113 6.31 -18.15 -9.28
N ASP A 114 6.48 -17.34 -10.31
CA ASP A 114 7.69 -16.53 -10.53
C ASP A 114 7.66 -15.20 -9.77
N GLY A 115 6.52 -14.90 -9.10
CA GLY A 115 6.45 -13.70 -8.29
C GLY A 115 5.05 -13.14 -8.11
N HIS A 116 4.98 -12.00 -7.45
CA HIS A 116 3.77 -11.22 -7.21
C HIS A 116 4.06 -9.77 -7.56
N ARG A 117 3.51 -9.26 -8.66
CA ARG A 117 4.02 -8.08 -9.35
C ARG A 117 2.96 -7.00 -9.51
N TYR A 118 3.43 -5.77 -9.45
CA TYR A 118 2.69 -4.58 -9.83
C TYR A 118 3.61 -3.57 -10.52
N ASN A 119 3.04 -2.66 -11.27
CA ASN A 119 3.71 -1.54 -11.89
C ASN A 119 3.53 -0.26 -11.07
N VAL A 120 4.56 0.58 -11.10
CA VAL A 120 4.55 1.95 -10.56
C VAL A 120 4.94 2.89 -11.69
N ALA A 121 4.14 3.91 -11.96
CA ALA A 121 4.42 4.94 -12.95
C ALA A 121 4.05 6.32 -12.43
N LEU A 122 4.82 7.35 -12.81
CA LEU A 122 4.52 8.75 -12.49
C LEU A 122 4.16 9.48 -13.79
N ASP A 123 3.05 10.23 -13.77
CA ASP A 123 2.57 11.08 -14.88
C ASP A 123 2.46 10.36 -16.24
N GLY A 124 2.14 9.07 -16.22
CA GLY A 124 2.04 8.26 -17.44
C GLY A 124 3.37 7.95 -18.10
N GLY A 125 4.49 8.19 -17.42
CA GLY A 125 5.83 7.80 -17.87
C GLY A 125 6.05 6.29 -17.89
N GLU A 126 7.29 5.88 -18.11
CA GLU A 126 7.67 4.46 -18.12
C GLU A 126 7.35 3.79 -16.79
N ALA A 127 6.68 2.66 -16.85
CA ALA A 127 6.29 1.91 -15.67
C ALA A 127 7.43 1.03 -15.16
N VAL A 128 7.72 1.11 -13.88
CA VAL A 128 8.67 0.21 -13.20
C VAL A 128 7.93 -0.96 -12.61
N THR A 129 8.27 -2.17 -13.03
CA THR A 129 7.70 -3.40 -12.47
C THR A 129 8.38 -3.78 -11.15
N VAL A 130 7.58 -3.97 -10.14
CA VAL A 130 8.01 -4.43 -8.82
C VAL A 130 7.51 -5.85 -8.59
N ASN A 131 8.44 -6.79 -8.34
CA ASN A 131 8.12 -8.12 -7.84
C ASN A 131 8.38 -8.12 -6.33
N PHE A 132 7.31 -8.03 -5.51
CA PHE A 132 7.48 -7.77 -4.09
C PHE A 132 7.77 -9.02 -3.24
N ASN A 133 7.65 -10.21 -3.80
CA ASN A 133 7.96 -11.46 -3.10
C ASN A 133 9.15 -12.25 -3.68
N SER A 134 9.93 -11.66 -4.58
CA SER A 134 11.09 -12.32 -5.20
C SER A 134 12.17 -12.75 -4.19
N ASP A 135 12.31 -12.00 -3.11
CA ASP A 135 13.26 -12.19 -2.02
C ASP A 135 12.61 -12.81 -0.75
N LEU A 136 11.30 -13.10 -0.79
CA LEU A 136 10.58 -13.75 0.30
C LEU A 136 10.77 -15.29 0.24
N ASN A 137 11.95 -15.73 0.62
CA ASN A 137 12.30 -17.14 0.60
C ASN A 137 13.29 -17.48 1.73
N GLU A 138 13.48 -18.77 1.98
CA GLU A 138 14.35 -19.29 3.06
C GLU A 138 15.82 -19.46 2.65
N LYS A 139 16.27 -18.83 1.56
CA LYS A 139 17.69 -18.82 1.21
C LYS A 139 18.50 -18.10 2.30
N PRO A 140 19.76 -18.53 2.55
CA PRO A 140 20.59 -17.98 3.63
C PRO A 140 20.70 -16.44 3.62
N GLU A 141 20.74 -15.84 2.43
CA GLU A 141 20.82 -14.39 2.25
C GLU A 141 19.51 -13.66 2.63
N ASN A 142 18.36 -14.33 2.55
CA ASN A 142 17.04 -13.73 2.71
C ASN A 142 16.33 -14.10 4.01
N ILE A 143 16.59 -15.29 4.56
CA ILE A 143 15.78 -15.85 5.64
C ILE A 143 15.69 -14.94 6.87
N TYR A 144 16.80 -14.35 7.31
CA TYR A 144 16.83 -13.48 8.50
C TYR A 144 16.67 -11.99 8.16
N SER A 145 17.09 -11.58 6.96
CA SER A 145 17.09 -10.17 6.56
C SER A 145 15.77 -9.71 5.94
N VAL A 146 15.04 -10.61 5.29
CA VAL A 146 13.80 -10.30 4.54
C VAL A 146 12.63 -11.16 5.01
N PHE A 147 12.77 -12.49 4.97
CA PHE A 147 11.65 -13.42 5.17
C PHE A 147 11.05 -13.32 6.57
N TYR A 148 11.82 -13.56 7.63
CA TYR A 148 11.29 -13.46 9.00
C TYR A 148 10.83 -12.06 9.38
N PRO A 149 11.53 -10.97 9.06
CA PRO A 149 11.01 -9.62 9.28
C PRO A 149 9.67 -9.38 8.57
N THR A 150 9.49 -9.86 7.35
CA THR A 150 8.23 -9.75 6.62
C THR A 150 7.11 -10.55 7.27
N VAL A 151 7.37 -11.79 7.68
CA VAL A 151 6.39 -12.62 8.41
C VAL A 151 5.98 -11.93 9.72
N ALA A 152 6.93 -11.38 10.47
CA ALA A 152 6.65 -10.67 11.71
C ALA A 152 5.86 -9.37 11.49
N SER A 153 6.21 -8.62 10.45
CA SER A 153 5.57 -7.33 10.13
C SER A 153 4.26 -7.48 9.38
N ARG A 154 4.04 -8.59 8.69
CA ARG A 154 2.86 -8.90 7.86
C ARG A 154 2.62 -7.93 6.70
N VAL A 155 3.62 -7.17 6.33
CA VAL A 155 3.62 -6.27 5.17
C VAL A 155 4.96 -6.35 4.46
N VAL A 156 4.95 -5.99 3.19
CA VAL A 156 6.15 -5.84 2.36
C VAL A 156 6.24 -4.40 1.92
N GLU A 157 7.36 -3.74 2.21
CA GLU A 157 7.70 -2.43 1.65
C GLU A 157 8.67 -2.62 0.49
N LYS A 158 8.35 -2.07 -0.67
CA LYS A 158 9.27 -1.98 -1.82
C LYS A 158 9.46 -0.54 -2.23
N LYS A 159 10.65 -0.24 -2.77
CA LYS A 159 11.08 1.10 -3.14
C LYS A 159 11.34 1.15 -4.64
N VAL A 160 10.90 2.25 -5.24
CA VAL A 160 11.16 2.58 -6.65
C VAL A 160 11.64 4.01 -6.70
N GLU A 161 12.74 4.28 -7.41
CA GLU A 161 13.16 5.64 -7.73
C GLU A 161 12.53 6.06 -9.06
N LEU A 162 11.90 7.22 -9.08
CA LEU A 162 11.29 7.80 -10.27
C LEU A 162 11.79 9.22 -10.48
N ASP A 163 12.06 9.56 -11.73
CA ASP A 163 12.30 10.94 -12.15
C ASP A 163 10.96 11.68 -12.17
N VAL A 164 10.98 12.92 -11.72
CA VAL A 164 9.80 13.80 -11.66
C VAL A 164 9.84 14.71 -12.90
N PRO A 165 8.90 14.57 -13.83
CA PRO A 165 8.81 15.46 -14.97
C PRO A 165 8.43 16.88 -14.53
N ALA A 166 8.71 17.87 -15.36
CA ALA A 166 8.28 19.24 -15.11
C ALA A 166 6.75 19.32 -15.14
N SER A 167 6.19 20.04 -14.18
CA SER A 167 4.75 20.33 -14.10
C SER A 167 4.55 21.82 -13.86
N GLU A 168 3.67 22.47 -14.65
CA GLU A 168 3.42 23.91 -14.55
C GLU A 168 2.82 24.32 -13.19
N ASP A 169 2.01 23.44 -12.60
CA ASP A 169 1.31 23.72 -11.35
C ASP A 169 1.76 22.82 -10.18
N GLY A 170 2.84 22.04 -10.40
CA GLY A 170 3.37 21.10 -9.43
C GLY A 170 2.50 19.86 -9.18
N THR A 171 1.46 19.64 -10.00
CA THR A 171 0.58 18.47 -9.86
C THR A 171 1.17 17.25 -10.55
N HIS A 172 1.15 16.12 -9.85
CA HIS A 172 1.64 14.84 -10.33
C HIS A 172 0.65 13.73 -10.02
N ILE A 173 0.65 12.69 -10.86
CA ILE A 173 -0.21 11.51 -10.71
C ILE A 173 0.65 10.26 -10.65
N LEU A 174 0.69 9.61 -9.50
CA LEU A 174 1.28 8.29 -9.34
C LEU A 174 0.23 7.21 -9.64
N THR A 175 0.59 6.23 -10.44
CA THR A 175 -0.31 5.11 -10.81
C THR A 175 0.29 3.79 -10.36
N LEU A 176 -0.51 2.99 -9.66
CA LEU A 176 -0.23 1.60 -9.31
C LEU A 176 -1.13 0.69 -10.14
N SER A 177 -0.55 -0.29 -10.83
CA SER A 177 -1.29 -1.25 -11.66
C SER A 177 -0.87 -2.68 -11.28
N PRO A 178 -1.77 -3.49 -10.71
CA PRO A 178 -1.46 -4.88 -10.39
C PRO A 178 -1.26 -5.67 -11.69
N LEU A 179 -0.20 -6.45 -11.75
CA LEU A 179 0.05 -7.42 -12.83
C LEU A 179 -0.41 -8.82 -12.45
N ASP A 180 -0.42 -9.11 -11.16
CA ASP A 180 -0.89 -10.38 -10.63
C ASP A 180 -2.07 -10.13 -9.66
N PRO A 181 -3.06 -11.01 -9.61
CA PRO A 181 -4.22 -10.84 -8.73
C PRO A 181 -3.88 -11.14 -7.26
N GLY A 182 -4.67 -10.60 -6.35
CA GLY A 182 -4.53 -10.83 -4.91
C GLY A 182 -3.56 -9.89 -4.21
N ILE A 183 -3.11 -8.83 -4.87
CA ILE A 183 -2.32 -7.77 -4.24
C ILE A 183 -3.25 -6.87 -3.43
N VAL A 184 -2.83 -6.56 -2.21
CA VAL A 184 -3.52 -5.62 -1.33
C VAL A 184 -2.59 -4.45 -1.04
N PHE A 185 -2.89 -3.28 -1.59
CA PHE A 185 -2.16 -2.05 -1.32
C PHE A 185 -2.63 -1.44 -0.01
N GLU A 186 -1.69 -1.07 0.87
CA GLU A 186 -2.01 -0.46 2.17
C GLU A 186 -1.64 1.02 2.20
N LYS A 187 -0.42 1.36 1.80
CA LYS A 187 0.10 2.73 1.90
C LYS A 187 1.14 3.02 0.84
N ILE A 188 1.19 4.28 0.44
CA ILE A 188 2.19 4.81 -0.48
C ILE A 188 2.89 5.99 0.20
N VAL A 189 4.22 6.05 0.09
CA VAL A 189 4.98 7.22 0.51
C VAL A 189 5.86 7.68 -0.65
N VAL A 190 5.62 8.89 -1.12
CA VAL A 190 6.47 9.58 -2.10
C VAL A 190 7.44 10.45 -1.33
N ASP A 191 8.68 10.01 -1.25
CA ASP A 191 9.74 10.59 -0.42
C ASP A 191 10.70 11.41 -1.30
N PHE A 192 10.89 12.66 -0.94
CA PHE A 192 11.88 13.56 -1.53
C PHE A 192 12.81 14.19 -0.46
N GLY A 193 13.13 13.38 0.56
CA GLY A 193 14.11 13.72 1.60
C GLY A 193 13.55 13.81 3.01
N GLY A 194 12.28 13.54 3.24
CA GLY A 194 11.63 13.64 4.54
C GLY A 194 11.23 12.34 5.23
N TYR A 195 11.42 11.20 4.56
CA TYR A 195 11.01 9.91 5.12
C TYR A 195 11.83 9.54 6.36
N LYS A 196 11.11 9.17 7.41
CA LYS A 196 11.69 8.58 8.62
C LYS A 196 11.07 7.22 8.86
N PRO A 197 11.86 6.12 8.92
CA PRO A 197 11.35 4.80 9.18
C PRO A 197 10.51 4.75 10.45
N SER A 198 9.29 4.24 10.33
CA SER A 198 8.39 4.03 11.47
C SER A 198 7.51 2.81 11.22
N TYR A 199 6.92 2.27 12.28
CA TYR A 199 5.98 1.15 12.16
C TYR A 199 4.76 1.49 11.30
N LEU A 200 4.34 2.76 11.30
CA LEU A 200 3.14 3.23 10.58
C LEU A 200 3.45 3.80 9.19
N PHE A 201 4.71 3.78 8.73
CA PHE A 201 5.15 4.31 7.43
C PHE A 201 4.72 5.77 7.20
N MET A 202 5.03 6.64 8.15
CA MET A 202 4.65 8.05 8.19
C MET A 202 3.14 8.29 8.42
N ASN A 203 2.82 9.47 8.91
CA ASN A 203 1.42 9.93 8.98
C ASN A 203 0.95 10.35 7.59
N GLU A 204 -0.32 10.14 7.30
CA GLU A 204 -0.92 10.59 6.05
C GLU A 204 -0.77 12.09 5.88
N SER A 205 -0.45 12.51 4.66
CA SER A 205 -0.28 13.91 4.30
C SER A 205 -1.64 14.64 4.23
N PRO A 206 -1.67 15.96 4.43
CA PRO A 206 -2.89 16.74 4.24
C PRO A 206 -3.46 16.54 2.84
N SER A 207 -4.77 16.44 2.75
CA SER A 207 -5.47 16.25 1.49
C SER A 207 -6.75 17.04 1.42
N LYS A 208 -7.23 17.26 0.20
CA LYS A 208 -8.57 17.77 -0.10
C LYS A 208 -9.20 16.91 -1.19
N ARG A 209 -10.51 16.92 -1.28
CA ARG A 209 -11.23 16.26 -2.38
C ARG A 209 -11.57 17.30 -3.45
N GLU A 210 -11.29 16.97 -4.70
CA GLU A 210 -11.82 17.70 -5.86
C GLU A 210 -13.26 17.20 -6.10
N LEU A 211 -14.21 18.13 -6.07
CA LEU A 211 -15.65 17.87 -6.32
C LEU A 211 -15.95 17.85 -7.81
#